data_d7be2121b091a271aba840eeadc1c6d3
#
_entry.id   d7be2121b091a271aba840eeadc1c6d3
#
_cell.length_a   1.000
_cell.length_b   1.000
_cell.length_c   1.000
_cell.angle_alpha   90.00
_cell.angle_beta   90.00
_cell.angle_gamma   90.00
#
_symmetry.space_group_name_H-M   'P 1'
#
loop_
_entity.id
_entity.type
_entity.pdbx_description
1 polymer ?
#
loop_
_entity_poly.entity_id
_entity_poly.type
_entity_poly.pdbx_seq_one_letter_code
_entity_poly.pdbx_strand_id
1 'polypeptide(L)'
;MNTAEQNPGASLRPRDAATGEALAPRRQPGYYPGFSTLSQSPFWDEATREVVTHRVDSPPEMKFFSAEEWEFWSAVFAHLIPQTDRTPDRQIPIVAPLDHRLHTNQTVGYRYENMPLDREAYRLGREAINQEAMQQFGKSFLSLPHREQDIVLQALHHGEPKGAAEIWEKMSVHRFWQLLMGDAIDGYYAHPWAWDEIGFGGPAYPRAYTRLERGEPEPWEVEERRYDWIAPDATVSHEVKSAAHHHTEADQHKNHD
;
A
#
# COMPACT_ATOMS: atom_id res chain seq x y z
N MET A 1 17.94 3.14 -34.95
CA MET A 1 18.26 2.21 -33.87
C MET A 1 17.65 2.77 -32.61
N ASN A 2 16.48 2.26 -32.21
CA ASN A 2 15.79 2.70 -31.02
C ASN A 2 16.34 1.90 -29.83
N THR A 3 17.20 2.51 -29.05
CA THR A 3 17.53 2.00 -27.72
C THR A 3 16.34 2.31 -26.82
N ALA A 4 15.43 1.35 -26.69
CA ALA A 4 14.45 1.39 -25.61
C ALA A 4 15.24 1.44 -24.29
N GLU A 5 15.14 2.56 -23.57
CA GLU A 5 15.63 2.66 -22.20
C GLU A 5 14.97 1.53 -21.40
N GLN A 6 15.76 0.52 -21.09
CA GLN A 6 15.32 -0.59 -20.26
C GLN A 6 15.02 -0.02 -18.88
N ASN A 7 13.75 0.03 -18.54
CA ASN A 7 13.29 0.37 -17.19
C ASN A 7 13.89 -0.68 -16.23
N PRO A 8 14.85 -0.31 -15.35
CA PRO A 8 15.53 -1.27 -14.47
C PRO A 8 14.58 -2.00 -13.52
N GLY A 9 13.39 -1.45 -13.25
CA GLY A 9 12.36 -2.12 -12.48
C GLY A 9 11.59 -3.21 -13.24
N ALA A 10 11.68 -3.24 -14.56
CA ALA A 10 10.98 -4.24 -15.37
C ALA A 10 11.59 -5.65 -15.23
N SER A 11 12.88 -5.74 -14.90
CA SER A 11 13.58 -7.02 -14.69
C SER A 11 13.19 -7.72 -13.38
N LEU A 12 12.63 -6.97 -12.42
CA LEU A 12 12.29 -7.49 -11.09
C LEU A 12 10.83 -7.97 -10.98
N ARG A 13 10.05 -7.88 -12.05
CA ARG A 13 8.65 -8.33 -12.02
C ARG A 13 8.55 -9.84 -12.16
N PRO A 14 7.72 -10.52 -11.34
CA PRO A 14 7.40 -11.93 -11.51
C PRO A 14 6.90 -12.21 -12.93
N ARG A 15 7.29 -13.35 -13.50
CA ARG A 15 6.95 -13.73 -14.85
C ARG A 15 6.11 -15.01 -14.87
N ASP A 16 5.26 -15.14 -15.86
CA ASP A 16 4.54 -16.37 -16.13
C ASP A 16 5.53 -17.47 -16.54
N ALA A 17 5.43 -18.63 -15.90
CA ALA A 17 6.37 -19.73 -16.11
C ALA A 17 6.27 -20.36 -17.51
N ALA A 18 5.11 -20.26 -18.15
CA ALA A 18 4.89 -20.86 -19.47
C ALA A 18 5.24 -19.92 -20.61
N THR A 19 4.93 -18.62 -20.46
CA THR A 19 5.08 -17.63 -21.52
C THR A 19 6.32 -16.74 -21.36
N GLY A 20 6.89 -16.65 -20.16
CA GLY A 20 7.98 -15.74 -19.82
C GLY A 20 7.58 -14.26 -19.76
N GLU A 21 6.29 -13.94 -19.95
CA GLU A 21 5.78 -12.57 -19.87
C GLU A 21 5.67 -12.09 -18.43
N ALA A 22 5.85 -10.78 -18.20
CA ALA A 22 5.65 -10.20 -16.87
C ALA A 22 4.20 -10.36 -16.45
N LEU A 23 3.98 -10.93 -15.25
CA LEU A 23 2.63 -11.08 -14.69
C LEU A 23 2.01 -9.70 -14.43
N ALA A 24 0.75 -9.56 -14.77
CA ALA A 24 -0.04 -8.41 -14.33
C ALA A 24 -0.02 -8.31 -12.79
N PRO A 25 -0.08 -7.11 -12.19
CA PRO A 25 -0.01 -6.94 -10.75
C PRO A 25 -0.93 -7.89 -9.97
N ARG A 26 -2.17 -8.07 -10.42
CA ARG A 26 -3.15 -9.00 -9.81
C ARG A 26 -2.89 -10.49 -10.02
N ARG A 27 -1.87 -10.86 -10.77
CA ARG A 27 -1.45 -12.24 -11.00
C ARG A 27 -0.08 -12.54 -10.39
N GLN A 28 0.50 -11.56 -9.71
CA GLN A 28 1.79 -11.75 -9.05
C GLN A 28 1.64 -12.59 -7.78
N PRO A 29 2.71 -13.29 -7.37
CA PRO A 29 2.74 -13.99 -6.09
C PRO A 29 2.37 -13.05 -4.92
N GLY A 30 1.61 -13.55 -3.96
CA GLY A 30 1.09 -12.74 -2.86
C GLY A 30 -0.27 -12.09 -3.16
N TYR A 31 -0.74 -12.13 -4.40
CA TYR A 31 -2.10 -11.74 -4.77
C TYR A 31 -3.03 -12.95 -4.80
N TYR A 32 -4.16 -12.88 -4.14
CA TYR A 32 -5.12 -13.99 -4.02
C TYR A 32 -6.34 -13.77 -4.94
N PRO A 33 -6.28 -14.16 -6.23
CA PRO A 33 -7.38 -13.97 -7.16
C PRO A 33 -8.61 -14.77 -6.71
N GLY A 34 -9.76 -14.11 -6.70
CA GLY A 34 -11.03 -14.70 -6.28
C GLY A 34 -11.26 -14.74 -4.78
N PHE A 35 -10.30 -14.33 -3.94
CA PHE A 35 -10.51 -14.12 -2.52
C PHE A 35 -11.25 -12.81 -2.28
N SER A 36 -12.17 -12.81 -1.34
CA SER A 36 -12.86 -11.62 -0.85
C SER A 36 -12.92 -11.65 0.67
N THR A 37 -12.30 -10.69 1.30
CA THR A 37 -12.36 -10.50 2.75
C THR A 37 -13.80 -10.38 3.24
N LEU A 38 -14.65 -9.67 2.50
CA LEU A 38 -16.07 -9.49 2.87
C LEU A 38 -16.85 -10.80 2.84
N SER A 39 -16.42 -11.82 2.11
CA SER A 39 -17.03 -13.15 2.15
C SER A 39 -16.86 -13.82 3.52
N GLN A 40 -15.93 -13.33 4.34
CA GLN A 40 -15.66 -13.82 5.68
C GLN A 40 -16.55 -13.15 6.75
N SER A 41 -17.35 -12.17 6.38
CA SER A 41 -18.23 -11.43 7.30
C SER A 41 -19.16 -12.30 8.17
N PRO A 42 -19.63 -13.49 7.74
CA PRO A 42 -20.42 -14.37 8.61
C PRO A 42 -19.67 -14.89 9.84
N PHE A 43 -18.34 -14.91 9.78
CA PHE A 43 -17.48 -15.39 10.87
C PHE A 43 -17.05 -14.28 11.84
N TRP A 44 -17.31 -13.01 11.52
CA TRP A 44 -16.98 -11.88 12.38
C TRP A 44 -18.05 -11.64 13.43
N ASP A 45 -17.64 -11.05 14.55
CA ASP A 45 -18.59 -10.48 15.48
C ASP A 45 -19.29 -9.25 14.87
N GLU A 46 -20.34 -8.76 15.53
CA GLU A 46 -21.16 -7.67 15.02
C GLU A 46 -20.35 -6.37 14.88
N ALA A 47 -19.54 -6.02 15.88
CA ALA A 47 -18.74 -4.80 15.88
C ALA A 47 -17.67 -4.82 14.76
N THR A 48 -16.99 -5.94 14.57
CA THR A 48 -16.04 -6.11 13.48
C THR A 48 -16.72 -5.99 12.13
N ARG A 49 -17.87 -6.64 11.96
CA ARG A 49 -18.62 -6.61 10.71
C ARG A 49 -19.04 -5.18 10.36
N GLU A 50 -19.59 -4.44 11.33
CA GLU A 50 -19.99 -3.06 11.15
C GLU A 50 -18.82 -2.19 10.71
N VAL A 51 -17.69 -2.23 11.43
CA VAL A 51 -16.50 -1.42 11.11
C VAL A 51 -15.93 -1.74 9.73
N VAL A 52 -15.79 -3.04 9.40
CA VAL A 52 -15.17 -3.46 8.14
C VAL A 52 -16.08 -3.14 6.95
N THR A 53 -17.39 -3.39 7.07
CA THR A 53 -18.35 -3.08 6.02
C THR A 53 -18.45 -1.57 5.78
N HIS A 54 -18.45 -0.78 6.86
CA HIS A 54 -18.50 0.67 6.78
C HIS A 54 -17.33 1.28 5.98
N ARG A 55 -16.14 0.70 6.07
CA ARG A 55 -14.98 1.16 5.28
C ARG A 55 -15.18 1.05 3.78
N VAL A 56 -16.01 0.11 3.33
CA VAL A 56 -16.32 -0.10 1.91
C VAL A 56 -17.51 0.73 1.47
N ASP A 57 -18.59 0.70 2.26
CA ASP A 57 -19.89 1.24 1.86
C ASP A 57 -20.03 2.74 2.17
N SER A 58 -19.24 3.25 3.09
CA SER A 58 -19.40 4.61 3.60
C SER A 58 -18.03 5.25 3.90
N PRO A 59 -17.19 5.48 2.90
CA PRO A 59 -15.93 6.17 3.11
C PRO A 59 -16.20 7.55 3.73
N PRO A 60 -15.33 8.03 4.64
CA PRO A 60 -15.51 9.33 5.29
C PRO A 60 -15.68 10.45 4.27
N GLU A 61 -16.63 11.36 4.56
CA GLU A 61 -16.83 12.56 3.77
C GLU A 61 -15.70 13.57 4.03
N MET A 62 -15.41 14.41 3.04
CA MET A 62 -14.48 15.53 3.14
C MET A 62 -14.97 16.53 4.20
N LYS A 63 -14.14 16.81 5.22
CA LYS A 63 -14.46 17.71 6.34
C LYS A 63 -13.32 18.66 6.71
N PHE A 64 -12.10 18.28 6.48
CA PHE A 64 -10.90 19.06 6.83
C PHE A 64 -10.30 19.76 5.63
N PHE A 65 -10.09 19.04 4.54
CA PHE A 65 -9.52 19.60 3.32
C PHE A 65 -10.58 20.38 2.52
N SER A 66 -10.15 21.44 1.85
CA SER A 66 -10.92 22.01 0.74
C SER A 66 -10.91 21.06 -0.46
N ALA A 67 -11.79 21.31 -1.44
CA ALA A 67 -11.81 20.52 -2.67
C ALA A 67 -10.47 20.52 -3.41
N GLU A 68 -9.78 21.68 -3.43
CA GLU A 68 -8.46 21.82 -4.05
C GLU A 68 -7.38 21.06 -3.27
N GLU A 69 -7.40 21.08 -1.94
CA GLU A 69 -6.47 20.32 -1.11
C GLU A 69 -6.72 18.81 -1.22
N TRP A 70 -7.99 18.41 -1.34
CA TRP A 70 -8.34 17.02 -1.58
C TRP A 70 -7.79 16.50 -2.92
N GLU A 71 -7.97 17.28 -3.99
CA GLU A 71 -7.41 16.97 -5.30
C GLU A 71 -5.87 16.87 -5.24
N PHE A 72 -5.25 17.83 -4.56
CA PHE A 72 -3.80 17.85 -4.38
C PHE A 72 -3.29 16.59 -3.68
N TRP A 73 -3.86 16.24 -2.53
CA TRP A 73 -3.44 15.05 -1.79
C TRP A 73 -3.80 13.76 -2.51
N SER A 74 -4.90 13.74 -3.25
CA SER A 74 -5.24 12.59 -4.12
C SER A 74 -4.18 12.36 -5.18
N ALA A 75 -3.70 13.43 -5.81
CA ALA A 75 -2.60 13.34 -6.78
C ALA A 75 -1.30 12.86 -6.11
N VAL A 76 -0.93 13.41 -4.96
CA VAL A 76 0.27 12.97 -4.22
C VAL A 76 0.18 11.49 -3.84
N PHE A 77 -0.93 11.05 -3.26
CA PHE A 77 -1.08 9.64 -2.86
C PHE A 77 -1.16 8.67 -4.04
N ALA A 78 -1.63 9.12 -5.22
CA ALA A 78 -1.58 8.31 -6.43
C ALA A 78 -0.15 8.01 -6.91
N HIS A 79 0.82 8.87 -6.58
CA HIS A 79 2.24 8.61 -6.82
C HIS A 79 2.85 7.67 -5.76
N LEU A 80 2.44 7.81 -4.49
CA LEU A 80 2.99 7.02 -3.39
C LEU A 80 2.48 5.57 -3.41
N ILE A 81 1.19 5.38 -3.68
CA ILE A 81 0.53 4.08 -3.79
C ILE A 81 -0.27 4.04 -5.09
N PRO A 82 0.37 3.75 -6.22
CA PRO A 82 -0.31 3.65 -7.51
C PRO A 82 -1.36 2.55 -7.51
N GLN A 83 -2.55 2.85 -8.02
CA GLN A 83 -3.67 1.93 -8.15
C GLN A 83 -4.12 1.79 -9.62
N THR A 84 -3.17 1.83 -10.55
CA THR A 84 -3.43 1.80 -12.00
C THR A 84 -3.96 0.46 -12.49
N ASP A 85 -3.84 -0.59 -11.70
CA ASP A 85 -4.37 -1.93 -11.93
C ASP A 85 -5.81 -2.10 -11.42
N ARG A 86 -6.37 -1.09 -10.73
CA ARG A 86 -7.75 -1.08 -10.24
C ARG A 86 -8.66 -0.28 -11.17
N THR A 87 -9.90 -0.74 -11.29
CA THR A 87 -10.95 0.06 -11.93
C THR A 87 -11.32 1.26 -11.05
N PRO A 88 -11.80 2.38 -11.63
CA PRO A 88 -12.09 3.59 -10.84
C PRO A 88 -13.04 3.37 -9.67
N ASP A 89 -14.01 2.48 -9.82
CA ASP A 89 -14.97 2.10 -8.77
C ASP A 89 -14.39 1.18 -7.68
N ARG A 90 -13.17 0.69 -7.89
CA ARG A 90 -12.44 -0.18 -6.95
C ARG A 90 -11.16 0.45 -6.44
N GLN A 91 -10.92 1.71 -6.71
CA GLN A 91 -9.82 2.45 -6.10
C GLN A 91 -10.09 2.69 -4.61
N ILE A 92 -9.08 2.46 -3.80
CA ILE A 92 -9.13 2.67 -2.35
C ILE A 92 -9.02 4.16 -2.06
N PRO A 93 -9.95 4.75 -1.32
CA PRO A 93 -10.00 6.20 -1.06
C PRO A 93 -9.01 6.59 0.06
N ILE A 94 -7.71 6.64 -0.23
CA ILE A 94 -6.65 6.88 0.77
C ILE A 94 -6.80 8.24 1.47
N VAL A 95 -7.25 9.29 0.76
CA VAL A 95 -7.38 10.64 1.32
C VAL A 95 -8.53 10.74 2.33
N ALA A 96 -9.59 9.94 2.19
CA ALA A 96 -10.77 10.01 3.05
C ALA A 96 -10.47 9.71 4.55
N PRO A 97 -9.77 8.62 4.92
CA PRO A 97 -9.39 8.39 6.31
C PRO A 97 -8.40 9.43 6.83
N LEU A 98 -7.50 9.95 6.01
CA LEU A 98 -6.61 11.05 6.39
C LEU A 98 -7.38 12.32 6.72
N ASP A 99 -8.31 12.73 5.85
CA ASP A 99 -9.18 13.90 6.09
C ASP A 99 -9.94 13.77 7.40
N HIS A 100 -10.53 12.61 7.65
CA HIS A 100 -11.25 12.32 8.89
C HIS A 100 -10.33 12.39 10.12
N ARG A 101 -9.12 11.80 10.05
CA ARG A 101 -8.11 11.85 11.11
C ARG A 101 -7.72 13.29 11.44
N LEU A 102 -7.46 14.08 10.41
CA LEU A 102 -7.11 15.49 10.59
C LEU A 102 -8.31 16.31 11.10
N HIS A 103 -9.53 16.04 10.62
CA HIS A 103 -10.75 16.69 11.12
C HIS A 103 -10.97 16.43 12.59
N THR A 104 -10.83 15.21 13.05
CA THR A 104 -10.98 14.81 14.45
C THR A 104 -9.75 15.12 15.32
N ASN A 105 -8.69 15.66 14.73
CA ASN A 105 -7.42 15.95 15.38
C ASN A 105 -6.78 14.76 16.10
N GLN A 106 -6.94 13.59 15.53
CA GLN A 106 -6.25 12.39 16.01
C GLN A 106 -4.79 12.41 15.56
N THR A 107 -3.87 12.28 16.51
CA THR A 107 -2.43 12.22 16.23
C THR A 107 -1.96 10.78 16.23
N VAL A 108 -0.96 10.50 15.40
CA VAL A 108 -0.32 9.18 15.34
C VAL A 108 0.94 9.20 16.19
N GLY A 109 0.85 8.58 17.38
CA GLY A 109 2.00 8.41 18.27
C GLY A 109 2.63 9.70 18.80
N TYR A 110 3.96 9.70 18.91
CA TYR A 110 4.74 10.83 19.38
C TYR A 110 5.00 11.84 18.27
N ARG A 111 4.87 13.13 18.63
CA ARG A 111 5.34 14.21 17.78
C ARG A 111 6.82 14.47 18.02
N TYR A 112 7.60 14.56 16.96
CA TYR A 112 8.99 14.97 17.04
C TYR A 112 9.12 16.47 17.29
N GLU A 113 10.16 16.91 18.00
CA GLU A 113 10.39 18.32 18.34
C GLU A 113 10.46 19.23 17.09
N ASN A 114 11.03 18.71 16.00
CA ASN A 114 11.19 19.42 14.73
C ASN A 114 10.01 19.20 13.77
N MET A 115 8.82 18.90 14.28
CA MET A 115 7.59 18.76 13.53
C MET A 115 6.46 19.60 14.12
N PRO A 116 5.70 20.32 13.29
CA PRO A 116 4.46 20.95 13.73
C PRO A 116 3.37 19.91 13.99
N LEU A 117 2.18 20.35 14.41
CA LEU A 117 1.02 19.48 14.48
C LEU A 117 0.62 18.98 13.08
N ASP A 118 0.09 17.76 12.98
CA ASP A 118 -0.20 17.12 11.69
C ASP A 118 -1.04 18.00 10.75
N ARG A 119 -2.06 18.67 11.29
CA ARG A 119 -2.89 19.61 10.50
C ARG A 119 -2.07 20.73 9.87
N GLU A 120 -1.09 21.24 10.60
CA GLU A 120 -0.18 22.30 10.13
C GLU A 120 0.88 21.68 9.20
N ALA A 121 1.40 20.50 9.53
CA ALA A 121 2.34 19.77 8.69
C ALA A 121 1.80 19.54 7.27
N TYR A 122 0.53 19.13 7.16
CA TYR A 122 -0.11 18.95 5.85
C TYR A 122 -0.31 20.27 5.07
N ARG A 123 -0.66 21.37 5.73
CA ARG A 123 -0.75 22.68 5.08
C ARG A 123 0.61 23.17 4.59
N LEU A 124 1.61 23.12 5.47
CA LEU A 124 3.00 23.48 5.13
C LEU A 124 3.58 22.55 4.06
N GLY A 125 3.30 21.26 4.14
CA GLY A 125 3.74 20.29 3.16
C GLY A 125 3.18 20.52 1.77
N ARG A 126 1.88 20.86 1.66
CA ARG A 126 1.26 21.25 0.39
C ARG A 126 1.96 22.47 -0.21
N GLU A 127 2.18 23.49 0.61
CA GLU A 127 2.87 24.71 0.20
C GLU A 127 4.31 24.39 -0.26
N ALA A 128 5.04 23.60 0.53
CA ALA A 128 6.41 23.22 0.21
C ALA A 128 6.53 22.41 -1.10
N ILE A 129 5.62 21.46 -1.34
CA ILE A 129 5.58 20.68 -2.58
C ILE A 129 5.29 21.61 -3.78
N ASN A 130 4.38 22.58 -3.64
CA ASN A 130 4.12 23.54 -4.70
C ASN A 130 5.31 24.48 -4.95
N GLN A 131 6.00 24.93 -3.90
CA GLN A 131 7.21 25.75 -4.06
C GLN A 131 8.34 24.97 -4.72
N GLU A 132 8.50 23.69 -4.40
CA GLU A 132 9.44 22.80 -5.07
C GLU A 132 9.11 22.63 -6.56
N ALA A 133 7.83 22.43 -6.90
CA ALA A 133 7.35 22.35 -8.28
C ALA A 133 7.60 23.66 -9.04
N MET A 134 7.32 24.80 -8.43
CA MET A 134 7.61 26.12 -9.00
C MET A 134 9.10 26.35 -9.20
N GLN A 135 9.94 25.96 -8.24
CA GLN A 135 11.38 26.11 -8.31
C GLN A 135 11.99 25.26 -9.43
N GLN A 136 11.51 24.03 -9.61
CA GLN A 136 12.08 23.12 -10.62
C GLN A 136 11.50 23.32 -12.02
N PHE A 137 10.20 23.60 -12.11
CA PHE A 137 9.47 23.56 -13.39
C PHE A 137 8.68 24.84 -13.72
N GLY A 138 8.61 25.81 -12.83
CA GLY A 138 7.86 27.07 -13.04
C GLY A 138 6.33 26.89 -13.06
N LYS A 139 5.80 25.80 -12.50
CA LYS A 139 4.37 25.48 -12.46
C LYS A 139 3.98 24.93 -11.11
N SER A 140 2.67 25.01 -10.76
CA SER A 140 2.15 24.34 -9.58
C SER A 140 2.18 22.81 -9.74
N PHE A 141 2.26 22.07 -8.64
CA PHE A 141 2.35 20.61 -8.66
C PHE A 141 1.26 19.93 -9.49
N LEU A 142 -0.01 20.33 -9.30
CA LEU A 142 -1.14 19.76 -10.07
C LEU A 142 -1.08 20.07 -11.58
N SER A 143 -0.36 21.13 -11.99
CA SER A 143 -0.21 21.49 -13.40
C SER A 143 0.95 20.77 -14.08
N LEU A 144 1.72 19.99 -13.35
CA LEU A 144 2.84 19.22 -13.88
C LEU A 144 2.35 17.90 -14.50
N PRO A 145 2.98 17.41 -15.58
CA PRO A 145 2.79 16.05 -16.03
C PRO A 145 3.31 15.06 -14.97
N HIS A 146 2.76 13.85 -14.97
CA HIS A 146 3.04 12.81 -13.98
C HIS A 146 4.54 12.59 -13.68
N ARG A 147 5.38 12.52 -14.71
CA ARG A 147 6.83 12.35 -14.54
C ARG A 147 7.49 13.49 -13.78
N GLU A 148 7.04 14.73 -13.99
CA GLU A 148 7.59 15.90 -13.29
C GLU A 148 7.09 15.95 -11.85
N GLN A 149 5.86 15.50 -11.58
CA GLN A 149 5.36 15.31 -10.22
C GLN A 149 6.19 14.27 -9.47
N ASP A 150 6.56 13.16 -10.10
CA ASP A 150 7.47 12.15 -9.51
C ASP A 150 8.81 12.77 -9.11
N ILE A 151 9.41 13.60 -9.98
CA ILE A 151 10.69 14.26 -9.68
C ILE A 151 10.58 15.17 -8.45
N VAL A 152 9.50 15.92 -8.32
CA VAL A 152 9.23 16.76 -7.14
C VAL A 152 9.14 15.89 -5.88
N LEU A 153 8.38 14.82 -5.91
CA LEU A 153 8.22 13.91 -4.75
C LEU A 153 9.51 13.16 -4.42
N GLN A 154 10.31 12.79 -5.42
CA GLN A 154 11.63 12.18 -5.21
C GLN A 154 12.61 13.11 -4.49
N ALA A 155 12.59 14.43 -4.79
CA ALA A 155 13.41 15.39 -4.06
C ALA A 155 13.08 15.40 -2.56
N LEU A 156 11.80 15.32 -2.19
CA LEU A 156 11.39 15.20 -0.79
C LEU A 156 11.81 13.85 -0.19
N HIS A 157 11.63 12.76 -0.92
CA HIS A 157 12.03 11.43 -0.49
C HIS A 157 13.51 11.35 -0.14
N HIS A 158 14.36 11.93 -0.98
CA HIS A 158 15.81 11.97 -0.74
C HIS A 158 16.22 13.00 0.31
N GLY A 159 15.30 13.86 0.78
CA GLY A 159 15.60 14.90 1.74
C GLY A 159 16.37 16.10 1.14
N GLU A 160 16.30 16.27 -0.18
CA GLU A 160 17.06 17.26 -0.94
C GLU A 160 16.17 18.23 -1.77
N PRO A 161 15.05 18.75 -1.20
CA PRO A 161 14.24 19.73 -1.92
C PRO A 161 15.03 21.03 -2.10
N LYS A 162 14.85 21.67 -3.25
CA LYS A 162 15.50 22.93 -3.60
C LYS A 162 14.64 24.15 -3.25
N GLY A 163 13.33 23.96 -3.21
CA GLY A 163 12.34 24.95 -2.84
C GLY A 163 11.97 24.92 -1.36
N ALA A 164 11.21 25.93 -0.93
CA ALA A 164 10.57 25.99 0.38
C ALA A 164 11.52 25.93 1.61
N ALA A 165 12.74 26.49 1.50
CA ALA A 165 13.72 26.44 2.57
C ALA A 165 13.17 26.93 3.92
N GLU A 166 12.41 28.02 3.96
CA GLU A 166 11.80 28.57 5.17
C GLU A 166 10.78 27.62 5.83
N ILE A 167 10.13 26.76 5.03
CA ILE A 167 9.20 25.75 5.55
C ILE A 167 10.00 24.60 6.13
N TRP A 168 11.05 24.17 5.46
CA TRP A 168 11.89 23.06 5.91
C TRP A 168 12.76 23.41 7.13
N GLU A 169 12.97 24.69 7.42
CA GLU A 169 13.55 25.13 8.71
C GLU A 169 12.59 24.86 9.89
N LYS A 170 11.27 24.90 9.65
CA LYS A 170 10.22 24.68 10.65
C LYS A 170 9.76 23.24 10.76
N MET A 171 10.01 22.44 9.72
CA MET A 171 9.52 21.08 9.57
C MET A 171 10.56 20.20 8.89
N SER A 172 10.96 19.12 9.54
CA SER A 172 11.90 18.18 8.95
C SER A 172 11.34 17.51 7.70
N VAL A 173 12.01 17.64 6.55
CA VAL A 173 11.64 16.96 5.29
C VAL A 173 11.48 15.46 5.50
N HIS A 174 12.47 14.82 6.12
CA HIS A 174 12.47 13.38 6.36
C HIS A 174 11.30 12.93 7.24
N ARG A 175 10.98 13.69 8.30
CA ARG A 175 9.85 13.37 9.19
C ARG A 175 8.51 13.62 8.52
N PHE A 176 8.41 14.67 7.72
CA PHE A 176 7.22 14.91 6.92
C PHE A 176 7.00 13.79 5.90
N TRP A 177 8.06 13.33 5.22
CA TRP A 177 7.96 12.18 4.32
C TRP A 177 7.50 10.91 5.04
N GLN A 178 8.03 10.64 6.23
CA GLN A 178 7.59 9.50 7.06
C GLN A 178 6.11 9.61 7.45
N LEU A 179 5.64 10.80 7.83
CA LEU A 179 4.24 11.06 8.15
C LEU A 179 3.36 10.78 6.91
N LEU A 180 3.74 11.35 5.77
CA LEU A 180 3.02 11.20 4.51
C LEU A 180 2.92 9.72 4.07
N MET A 181 4.03 8.99 4.13
CA MET A 181 4.08 7.55 3.80
C MET A 181 3.29 6.72 4.79
N GLY A 182 3.36 7.04 6.08
CA GLY A 182 2.58 6.36 7.12
C GLY A 182 1.08 6.49 6.85
N ASP A 183 0.59 7.69 6.63
CA ASP A 183 -0.82 7.94 6.33
C ASP A 183 -1.28 7.28 5.01
N ALA A 184 -0.40 7.24 4.00
CA ALA A 184 -0.67 6.55 2.74
C ALA A 184 -0.86 5.04 2.95
N ILE A 185 0.06 4.41 3.68
CA ILE A 185 0.04 2.97 3.98
C ILE A 185 -1.15 2.63 4.88
N ASP A 186 -1.36 3.40 5.93
CA ASP A 186 -2.47 3.20 6.86
C ASP A 186 -3.82 3.33 6.15
N GLY A 187 -4.00 4.37 5.32
CA GLY A 187 -5.21 4.55 4.53
C GLY A 187 -5.47 3.42 3.54
N TYR A 188 -4.42 2.91 2.89
CA TYR A 188 -4.54 1.82 1.94
C TYR A 188 -4.82 0.49 2.62
N TYR A 189 -3.97 0.07 3.56
CA TYR A 189 -4.09 -1.24 4.21
C TYR A 189 -5.16 -1.32 5.30
N ALA A 190 -5.79 -0.21 5.68
CA ALA A 190 -7.01 -0.26 6.49
C ALA A 190 -8.23 -0.72 5.68
N HIS A 191 -8.16 -0.75 4.36
CA HIS A 191 -9.30 -1.03 3.50
C HIS A 191 -9.41 -2.52 3.13
N PRO A 192 -10.62 -3.13 3.20
CA PRO A 192 -10.81 -4.56 2.89
C PRO A 192 -10.36 -4.97 1.48
N TRP A 193 -10.42 -4.07 0.51
CA TRP A 193 -9.93 -4.37 -0.84
C TRP A 193 -8.42 -4.53 -0.94
N ALA A 194 -7.65 -3.90 -0.04
CA ALA A 194 -6.22 -4.19 0.07
C ALA A 194 -5.98 -5.55 0.72
N TRP A 195 -6.84 -5.95 1.67
CA TRP A 195 -6.79 -7.27 2.30
C TRP A 195 -7.06 -8.40 1.32
N ASP A 196 -7.94 -8.18 0.33
CA ASP A 196 -8.18 -9.15 -0.75
C ASP A 196 -6.90 -9.49 -1.52
N GLU A 197 -5.97 -8.55 -1.64
CA GLU A 197 -4.72 -8.74 -2.38
C GLU A 197 -3.72 -9.64 -1.67
N ILE A 198 -3.75 -9.64 -0.35
CA ILE A 198 -2.83 -10.41 0.50
C ILE A 198 -3.48 -11.64 1.14
N GLY A 199 -4.76 -11.91 0.83
CA GLY A 199 -5.50 -13.03 1.39
C GLY A 199 -5.78 -12.89 2.89
N PHE A 200 -5.81 -11.64 3.42
CA PHE A 200 -6.11 -11.43 4.82
C PHE A 200 -7.61 -11.53 5.08
N GLY A 201 -8.03 -12.49 5.88
CA GLY A 201 -9.44 -12.78 6.19
C GLY A 201 -10.14 -11.77 7.11
N GLY A 202 -9.49 -10.66 7.45
CA GLY A 202 -10.00 -9.66 8.37
C GLY A 202 -9.64 -9.94 9.83
N PRO A 203 -10.12 -9.09 10.77
CA PRO A 203 -9.83 -9.24 12.20
C PRO A 203 -10.29 -10.58 12.75
N ALA A 204 -9.41 -11.28 13.42
CA ALA A 204 -9.63 -12.63 13.91
C ALA A 204 -10.10 -12.70 15.38
N TYR A 205 -10.14 -11.57 16.09
CA TYR A 205 -10.60 -11.51 17.47
C TYR A 205 -12.13 -11.69 17.56
N PRO A 206 -12.67 -12.42 18.53
CA PRO A 206 -11.94 -13.19 19.56
C PRO A 206 -11.60 -14.63 19.15
N ARG A 207 -12.02 -15.10 18.01
CA ARG A 207 -12.03 -16.52 17.59
C ARG A 207 -10.66 -17.13 17.37
N ALA A 208 -9.74 -16.35 16.78
CA ALA A 208 -8.41 -16.85 16.42
C ALA A 208 -7.61 -17.34 17.62
N TYR A 209 -7.74 -16.70 18.76
CA TYR A 209 -7.00 -17.09 19.96
C TYR A 209 -7.33 -18.52 20.41
N THR A 210 -8.62 -18.90 20.36
CA THR A 210 -9.05 -20.24 20.74
C THR A 210 -8.53 -21.31 19.77
N ARG A 211 -8.42 -20.97 18.48
CA ARG A 211 -7.92 -21.90 17.45
C ARG A 211 -6.41 -22.02 17.44
N LEU A 212 -5.71 -20.91 17.68
CA LEU A 212 -4.25 -20.92 17.81
C LEU A 212 -3.77 -21.84 18.93
N GLU A 213 -4.49 -21.91 20.06
CA GLU A 213 -4.18 -22.85 21.15
C GLU A 213 -4.29 -24.32 20.71
N ARG A 214 -5.14 -24.62 19.72
CA ARG A 214 -5.35 -25.97 19.18
C ARG A 214 -4.50 -26.27 17.95
N GLY A 215 -3.83 -25.25 17.37
CA GLY A 215 -3.10 -25.40 16.11
C GLY A 215 -4.00 -25.62 14.90
N GLU A 216 -5.29 -25.28 14.99
CA GLU A 216 -6.25 -25.43 13.91
C GLU A 216 -6.30 -24.17 13.04
N PRO A 217 -6.39 -24.31 11.70
CA PRO A 217 -6.60 -23.17 10.82
C PRO A 217 -7.99 -22.56 11.04
N GLU A 218 -8.12 -21.26 10.79
CA GLU A 218 -9.42 -20.62 10.78
C GLU A 218 -10.28 -21.09 9.60
N PRO A 219 -11.63 -21.13 9.70
CA PRO A 219 -12.49 -21.64 8.63
C PRO A 219 -12.38 -20.89 7.30
N TRP A 220 -11.86 -19.67 7.35
CA TRP A 220 -11.68 -18.81 6.18
C TRP A 220 -10.22 -18.74 5.71
N GLU A 221 -9.27 -19.37 6.42
CA GLU A 221 -7.89 -19.42 5.94
C GLU A 221 -7.88 -20.09 4.57
N VAL A 222 -7.36 -19.36 3.61
CA VAL A 222 -7.12 -19.88 2.28
C VAL A 222 -6.00 -20.89 2.39
N GLU A 223 -6.21 -22.09 1.89
CA GLU A 223 -5.15 -23.08 1.78
C GLU A 223 -3.93 -22.43 1.12
N GLU A 224 -2.81 -22.39 1.84
CA GLU A 224 -1.62 -21.67 1.41
C GLU A 224 -1.14 -22.24 0.09
N ARG A 225 -1.50 -21.61 -1.01
CA ARG A 225 -0.93 -21.93 -2.32
C ARG A 225 0.48 -21.37 -2.34
N ARG A 226 1.45 -22.23 -2.21
CA ARG A 226 2.84 -21.86 -2.48
C ARG A 226 2.93 -21.47 -3.95
N TYR A 227 3.11 -20.18 -4.17
CA TYR A 227 3.40 -19.68 -5.50
C TYR A 227 4.80 -20.13 -5.88
N ASP A 228 4.95 -20.74 -7.04
CA ASP A 228 6.26 -20.92 -7.68
C ASP A 228 6.76 -19.52 -8.10
N TRP A 229 7.41 -18.84 -7.17
CA TRP A 229 7.99 -17.54 -7.47
C TRP A 229 9.23 -17.73 -8.34
N ILE A 230 9.13 -17.31 -9.58
CA ILE A 230 10.23 -17.34 -10.54
C ILE A 230 10.86 -15.96 -10.54
N ALA A 231 12.12 -15.86 -10.12
CA ALA A 231 12.86 -14.61 -10.20
C ALA A 231 12.94 -14.12 -11.66
N PRO A 232 12.86 -12.78 -11.88
CA PRO A 232 12.68 -12.20 -13.22
C PRO A 232 13.74 -12.55 -14.24
N ASP A 233 14.95 -12.87 -13.80
CA ASP A 233 16.17 -13.19 -14.57
C ASP A 233 16.68 -14.61 -14.29
N ALA A 234 15.95 -15.36 -13.49
CA ALA A 234 16.44 -16.66 -13.06
C ALA A 234 16.11 -17.76 -14.06
N THR A 235 17.10 -18.36 -14.54
CA THR A 235 17.13 -19.81 -14.62
C THR A 235 16.81 -20.35 -13.23
N VAL A 236 15.56 -20.62 -12.93
CA VAL A 236 15.16 -21.36 -11.72
C VAL A 236 15.87 -22.68 -11.81
N SER A 237 16.90 -22.86 -11.02
CA SER A 237 17.61 -24.12 -10.96
C SER A 237 16.59 -25.21 -10.56
N HIS A 238 16.54 -26.30 -11.28
CA HIS A 238 15.69 -27.45 -11.01
C HIS A 238 15.84 -28.01 -9.58
N GLU A 239 16.87 -27.59 -8.88
CA GLU A 239 17.18 -27.98 -7.49
C GLU A 239 16.14 -27.52 -6.46
N VAL A 240 15.46 -26.38 -6.67
CA VAL A 240 14.42 -25.91 -5.76
C VAL A 240 13.16 -26.78 -5.84
N LYS A 241 12.85 -27.33 -7.01
CA LYS A 241 11.70 -28.27 -7.15
C LYS A 241 11.97 -29.61 -6.49
N SER A 242 13.22 -30.07 -6.44
CA SER A 242 13.60 -31.31 -5.78
C SER A 242 13.52 -31.23 -4.26
N ALA A 243 13.86 -30.10 -3.66
CA ALA A 243 13.80 -29.90 -2.21
C ALA A 243 12.36 -29.86 -1.66
N ALA A 244 11.42 -29.33 -2.44
CA ALA A 244 10.00 -29.27 -2.05
C ALA A 244 9.32 -30.66 -2.09
N HIS A 245 9.77 -31.56 -2.99
CA HIS A 245 9.22 -32.91 -3.07
C HIS A 245 9.74 -33.83 -1.97
N HIS A 246 10.96 -33.65 -1.48
CA HIS A 246 11.52 -34.46 -0.42
C HIS A 246 10.92 -34.21 0.97
N HIS A 247 10.33 -33.03 1.21
CA HIS A 247 9.64 -32.77 2.47
C HIS A 247 8.24 -33.40 2.55
N THR A 248 7.59 -33.67 1.41
CA THR A 248 6.25 -34.27 1.36
C THR A 248 6.30 -35.80 1.51
N GLU A 249 7.39 -36.47 1.10
CA GLU A 249 7.56 -37.90 1.26
C GLU A 249 8.06 -38.32 2.64
N ALA A 250 8.78 -37.45 3.36
CA ALA A 250 9.30 -37.75 4.69
C ALA A 250 8.21 -37.73 5.79
N ASP A 251 7.10 -37.00 5.58
CA ASP A 251 5.98 -36.96 6.52
C ASP A 251 4.97 -38.10 6.32
N GLN A 252 4.96 -38.77 5.17
CA GLN A 252 4.03 -39.91 4.95
C GLN A 252 4.52 -41.24 5.54
N HIS A 253 5.81 -41.37 5.92
CA HIS A 253 6.37 -42.60 6.50
C HIS A 253 6.42 -42.62 8.03
N LYS A 254 5.95 -41.60 8.73
CA LYS A 254 5.93 -41.56 10.20
C LYS A 254 4.60 -41.97 10.86
N ASN A 255 3.57 -42.31 10.09
CA ASN A 255 2.26 -42.67 10.62
C ASN A 255 1.86 -44.14 10.45
N HIS A 256 2.84 -45.01 10.27
CA HIS A 256 2.59 -46.47 10.33
C HIS A 256 3.76 -47.16 11.08
N ASP A 257 3.71 -47.08 12.42
CA ASP A 257 4.17 -48.06 13.37
C ASP A 257 3.50 -47.83 14.75
#